data_46684b981ddce548c57187d8a5546ff5
#
_entry.id   46684b981ddce548c57187d8a5546ff5
#
_cell.length_a   1.000
_cell.length_b   1.000
_cell.length_c   1.000
_cell.angle_alpha   90.00
_cell.angle_beta   90.00
_cell.angle_gamma   90.00
#
_symmetry.space_group_name_H-M   'P 1'
#
loop_
_entity.id
_entity.type
_entity.pdbx_description
1 polymer ?
#
loop_
_entity_poly.entity_id
_entity_poly.type
_entity_poly.pdbx_seq_one_letter_code
_entity_poly.pdbx_strand_id
1 'polypeptide(L)'
;MKFFHLSDLHIGLKLMNHDMREDQEYILSEVIEVAGREKPDAIVIAGDIYDKAVPSAEAVEVFDRFLVGLTEAVPDAVIMMISGNHDSAPRIDCFRKVLSHQKVYMVGQPPRTEEEYIEKVILEDKDGEVNFYLLPFVKPSMVKQVVGVDENGNNLS
;
A
#
# COMPACT_ATOMS: atom_id res chain seq x y z
N MET A 1 -17.95 5.74 8.63
CA MET A 1 -16.98 4.89 7.90
C MET A 1 -16.04 4.22 8.89
N LYS A 2 -15.73 2.93 8.70
CA LYS A 2 -14.73 2.16 9.46
C LYS A 2 -13.64 1.71 8.50
N PHE A 3 -12.37 1.91 8.84
CA PHE A 3 -11.28 1.37 8.05
C PHE A 3 -10.19 0.75 8.93
N PHE A 4 -9.50 -0.25 8.39
CA PHE A 4 -8.31 -0.82 8.98
C PHE A 4 -7.09 -0.08 8.46
N HIS A 5 -6.13 0.17 9.32
CA HIS A 5 -4.85 0.74 8.97
C HIS A 5 -3.74 -0.23 9.39
N LEU A 6 -3.03 -0.73 8.41
CA LEU A 6 -1.89 -1.63 8.55
C LEU A 6 -0.64 -0.93 7.98
N SER A 7 0.53 -1.26 8.49
CA SER A 7 1.82 -0.84 7.93
C SER A 7 2.90 -1.83 8.34
N ASP A 8 4.07 -1.72 7.72
CA ASP A 8 5.28 -2.43 8.14
C ASP A 8 5.09 -3.96 8.21
N LEU A 9 4.47 -4.54 7.19
CA LEU A 9 4.25 -5.99 7.12
C LEU A 9 5.57 -6.75 6.95
N HIS A 10 6.56 -6.15 6.29
CA HIS A 10 7.89 -6.73 6.06
C HIS A 10 7.85 -8.20 5.65
N ILE A 11 6.96 -8.55 4.71
CA ILE A 11 6.79 -9.94 4.27
C ILE A 11 8.11 -10.46 3.68
N GLY A 12 8.53 -11.63 4.14
CA GLY A 12 9.82 -12.24 3.81
C GLY A 12 10.96 -11.84 4.76
N LEU A 13 10.63 -11.27 5.93
CA LEU A 13 11.59 -10.96 6.99
C LEU A 13 12.29 -12.23 7.48
N LYS A 14 13.62 -12.12 7.67
CA LYS A 14 14.43 -13.12 8.37
C LYS A 14 15.07 -12.48 9.60
N LEU A 15 14.83 -13.07 10.76
CA LEU A 15 15.40 -12.63 12.01
C LEU A 15 16.51 -13.61 12.46
N MET A 16 17.76 -13.15 12.58
CA MET A 16 18.89 -14.00 12.94
C MET A 16 19.00 -15.31 12.12
N ASN A 17 18.81 -15.20 10.79
CA ASN A 17 18.72 -16.31 9.83
C ASN A 17 17.50 -17.25 10.02
N HIS A 18 16.58 -16.93 10.93
CA HIS A 18 15.32 -17.65 11.04
C HIS A 18 14.30 -17.04 10.10
N ASP A 19 13.65 -17.86 9.28
CA ASP A 19 12.59 -17.44 8.36
C ASP A 19 11.30 -17.24 9.17
N MET A 20 10.76 -16.01 9.12
CA MET A 20 9.53 -15.65 9.86
C MET A 20 8.26 -15.95 9.08
N ARG A 21 8.35 -16.66 7.97
CA ARG A 21 7.21 -16.86 7.05
C ARG A 21 5.99 -17.49 7.74
N GLU A 22 6.19 -18.54 8.53
CA GLU A 22 5.06 -19.22 9.22
C GLU A 22 4.37 -18.29 10.21
N ASP A 23 5.14 -17.49 10.96
CA ASP A 23 4.60 -16.50 11.89
C ASP A 23 3.86 -15.38 11.14
N GLN A 24 4.41 -14.94 9.98
CA GLN A 24 3.78 -13.94 9.14
C GLN A 24 2.48 -14.46 8.51
N GLU A 25 2.48 -15.67 7.97
CA GLU A 25 1.26 -16.30 7.44
C GLU A 25 0.19 -16.43 8.53
N TYR A 26 0.58 -16.81 9.74
CA TYR A 26 -0.34 -16.90 10.88
C TYR A 26 -0.98 -15.55 11.19
N ILE A 27 -0.17 -14.51 11.42
CA ILE A 27 -0.72 -13.19 11.78
C ILE A 27 -1.55 -12.56 10.66
N LEU A 28 -1.18 -12.77 9.40
CA LEU A 28 -1.94 -12.29 8.26
C LEU A 28 -3.30 -13.00 8.17
N SER A 29 -3.37 -14.30 8.50
CA SER A 29 -4.64 -15.03 8.58
C SER A 29 -5.56 -14.49 9.68
N GLU A 30 -5.00 -14.14 10.85
CA GLU A 30 -5.75 -13.48 11.93
C GLU A 30 -6.31 -12.11 11.48
N VAL A 31 -5.53 -11.34 10.73
CA VAL A 31 -6.00 -10.06 10.16
C VAL A 31 -7.17 -10.27 9.21
N ILE A 32 -7.13 -11.30 8.35
CA ILE A 32 -8.24 -11.65 7.45
C ILE A 32 -9.49 -12.02 8.26
N GLU A 33 -9.35 -12.85 9.30
CA GLU A 33 -10.47 -13.26 10.16
C GLU A 33 -11.10 -12.05 10.85
N VAL A 34 -10.26 -11.17 11.42
CA VAL A 34 -10.73 -9.94 12.07
C VAL A 34 -11.43 -9.03 11.06
N ALA A 35 -10.90 -8.87 9.85
CA ALA A 35 -11.51 -8.08 8.79
C ALA A 35 -12.91 -8.63 8.42
N GLY A 36 -13.04 -9.94 8.25
CA GLY A 36 -14.31 -10.61 7.96
C GLY A 36 -15.36 -10.43 9.06
N ARG A 37 -14.94 -10.40 10.33
CA ARG A 37 -15.80 -10.14 11.48
C ARG A 37 -16.22 -8.68 11.58
N GLU A 38 -15.25 -7.77 11.45
CA GLU A 38 -15.42 -6.34 11.66
C GLU A 38 -16.02 -5.60 10.45
N LYS A 39 -15.90 -6.17 9.27
CA LYS A 39 -16.41 -5.65 7.99
C LYS A 39 -16.07 -4.17 7.79
N PRO A 40 -14.79 -3.80 7.66
CA PRO A 40 -14.41 -2.43 7.38
C PRO A 40 -14.87 -2.00 5.98
N ASP A 41 -15.13 -0.71 5.80
CA ASP A 41 -15.42 -0.10 4.50
C ASP A 41 -14.16 0.02 3.65
N ALA A 42 -12.99 0.13 4.30
CA ALA A 42 -11.69 0.21 3.64
C ALA A 42 -10.58 -0.48 4.45
N ILE A 43 -9.54 -0.92 3.74
CA ILE A 43 -8.29 -1.42 4.32
C ILE A 43 -7.15 -0.62 3.70
N VAL A 44 -6.34 0.01 4.55
CA VAL A 44 -5.18 0.80 4.16
C VAL A 44 -3.91 0.09 4.60
N ILE A 45 -2.99 -0.17 3.66
CA ILE A 45 -1.65 -0.72 3.93
C ILE A 45 -0.64 0.38 3.61
N ALA A 46 -0.10 1.00 4.65
CA ALA A 46 0.68 2.23 4.58
C ALA A 46 2.19 1.99 4.47
N GLY A 47 2.60 1.19 3.50
CA GLY A 47 4.01 0.97 3.14
C GLY A 47 4.68 -0.21 3.85
N ASP A 48 5.91 -0.49 3.41
CA ASP A 48 6.77 -1.59 3.83
C ASP A 48 6.04 -2.94 3.79
N ILE A 49 5.45 -3.22 2.61
CA ILE A 49 4.75 -4.47 2.32
C ILE A 49 5.76 -5.62 2.37
N TYR A 50 6.91 -5.45 1.72
CA TYR A 50 7.98 -6.43 1.69
C TYR A 50 9.19 -5.96 2.52
N ASP A 51 9.91 -6.91 3.10
CA ASP A 51 11.17 -6.64 3.81
C ASP A 51 12.28 -6.12 2.88
N LYS A 52 12.22 -6.49 1.59
CA LYS A 52 13.24 -6.15 0.60
C LYS A 52 12.61 -5.65 -0.70
N ALA A 53 13.29 -4.71 -1.35
CA ALA A 53 12.90 -4.17 -2.66
C ALA A 53 12.80 -5.24 -3.78
N VAL A 54 13.50 -6.37 -3.63
CA VAL A 54 13.35 -7.56 -4.47
C VAL A 54 12.95 -8.71 -3.56
N PRO A 55 11.62 -8.91 -3.33
CA PRO A 55 11.12 -10.00 -2.52
C PRO A 55 11.39 -11.35 -3.18
N SER A 56 11.48 -12.41 -2.39
CA SER A 56 11.52 -13.77 -2.90
C SER A 56 10.15 -14.18 -3.47
N ALA A 57 10.12 -15.24 -4.27
CA ALA A 57 8.86 -15.76 -4.82
C ALA A 57 7.89 -16.16 -3.69
N GLU A 58 8.40 -16.78 -2.64
CA GLU A 58 7.62 -17.19 -1.47
C GLU A 58 6.99 -15.97 -0.74
N ALA A 59 7.75 -14.87 -0.63
CA ALA A 59 7.22 -13.64 -0.03
C ALA A 59 6.07 -13.04 -0.90
N VAL A 60 6.22 -13.10 -2.21
CA VAL A 60 5.17 -12.66 -3.15
C VAL A 60 3.93 -13.55 -3.02
N GLU A 61 4.08 -14.87 -2.89
CA GLU A 61 2.99 -15.80 -2.68
C GLU A 61 2.26 -15.57 -1.35
N VAL A 62 2.99 -15.25 -0.27
CA VAL A 62 2.38 -14.91 1.02
C VAL A 62 1.50 -13.67 0.88
N PHE A 63 2.02 -12.63 0.22
CA PHE A 63 1.25 -11.40 -0.01
C PHE A 63 0.04 -11.63 -0.91
N ASP A 64 0.20 -12.42 -1.98
CA ASP A 64 -0.89 -12.77 -2.89
C ASP A 64 -2.03 -13.45 -2.13
N ARG A 65 -1.73 -14.50 -1.34
CA ARG A 65 -2.72 -15.18 -0.50
C ARG A 65 -3.40 -14.25 0.50
N PHE A 66 -2.64 -13.33 1.09
CA PHE A 66 -3.18 -12.34 2.02
C PHE A 66 -4.17 -11.41 1.31
N LEU A 67 -3.81 -10.89 0.14
CA LEU A 67 -4.67 -9.99 -0.63
C LEU A 67 -5.94 -10.69 -1.11
N VAL A 68 -5.83 -11.92 -1.62
CA VAL A 68 -6.97 -12.76 -2.01
C VAL A 68 -7.88 -12.99 -0.79
N GLY A 69 -7.31 -13.42 0.34
CA GLY A 69 -8.10 -13.65 1.56
C GLY A 69 -8.83 -12.40 2.05
N LEU A 70 -8.23 -11.22 1.97
CA LEU A 70 -8.92 -9.97 2.29
C LEU A 70 -10.08 -9.69 1.33
N THR A 71 -9.87 -9.85 0.02
CA THR A 71 -10.93 -9.60 -0.98
C THR A 71 -12.10 -10.58 -0.85
N GLU A 72 -11.84 -11.81 -0.42
CA GLU A 72 -12.88 -12.81 -0.15
C GLU A 72 -13.61 -12.53 1.17
N ALA A 73 -12.88 -12.15 2.22
CA ALA A 73 -13.47 -11.90 3.54
C ALA A 73 -14.33 -10.62 3.57
N VAL A 74 -13.94 -9.60 2.82
CA VAL A 74 -14.61 -8.29 2.78
C VAL A 74 -14.75 -7.78 1.33
N PRO A 75 -15.58 -8.42 0.50
CA PRO A 75 -15.68 -8.14 -0.94
C PRO A 75 -16.17 -6.72 -1.28
N ASP A 76 -16.80 -6.05 -0.33
CA ASP A 76 -17.28 -4.68 -0.51
C ASP A 76 -16.24 -3.63 -0.12
N ALA A 77 -15.23 -4.00 0.67
CA ALA A 77 -14.19 -3.08 1.12
C ALA A 77 -13.29 -2.63 -0.03
N VAL A 78 -12.82 -1.39 0.06
CA VAL A 78 -11.78 -0.87 -0.82
C VAL A 78 -10.42 -1.10 -0.16
N ILE A 79 -9.50 -1.75 -0.88
CA ILE A 79 -8.14 -1.98 -0.41
C ILE A 79 -7.23 -0.95 -1.05
N MET A 80 -6.50 -0.20 -0.23
CA MET A 80 -5.57 0.84 -0.66
C MET A 80 -4.19 0.57 -0.09
N MET A 81 -3.16 0.64 -0.91
CA MET A 81 -1.79 0.47 -0.44
C MET A 81 -0.81 1.39 -1.15
N ILE A 82 0.23 1.75 -0.41
CA ILE A 82 1.33 2.57 -0.91
C ILE A 82 2.66 1.87 -0.67
N SER A 83 3.69 2.21 -1.43
CA SER A 83 5.04 1.71 -1.14
C SER A 83 5.66 2.45 0.05
N GLY A 84 6.40 1.71 0.87
CA GLY A 84 7.29 2.22 1.90
C GLY A 84 8.73 2.38 1.41
N ASN A 85 9.66 2.57 2.35
CA ASN A 85 11.08 2.77 2.02
C ASN A 85 11.82 1.45 1.71
N HIS A 86 11.33 0.32 2.18
CA HIS A 86 11.84 -1.02 1.85
C HIS A 86 11.34 -1.53 0.51
N ASP A 87 10.17 -1.09 0.08
CA ASP A 87 9.54 -1.54 -1.15
C ASP A 87 10.21 -1.02 -2.41
N SER A 88 10.05 -1.77 -3.49
CA SER A 88 10.35 -1.26 -4.83
C SER A 88 9.13 -0.55 -5.41
N ALA A 89 9.15 0.76 -5.44
CA ALA A 89 8.07 1.58 -5.98
C ALA A 89 7.56 1.11 -7.37
N PRO A 90 8.43 0.81 -8.36
CA PRO A 90 7.96 0.30 -9.66
C PRO A 90 7.32 -1.09 -9.58
N ARG A 91 7.73 -1.94 -8.62
CA ARG A 91 7.12 -3.28 -8.45
C ARG A 91 5.75 -3.20 -7.81
N ILE A 92 5.58 -2.33 -6.81
CA ILE A 92 4.26 -2.06 -6.20
C ILE A 92 3.31 -1.44 -7.22
N ASP A 93 3.81 -0.64 -8.16
CA ASP A 93 2.99 -0.03 -9.22
C ASP A 93 2.57 -1.02 -10.33
N CYS A 94 3.13 -2.25 -10.33
CA CYS A 94 2.75 -3.27 -11.29
C CYS A 94 1.26 -3.61 -11.16
N PHE A 95 0.59 -3.73 -12.31
CA PHE A 95 -0.84 -4.06 -12.40
C PHE A 95 -1.81 -3.07 -11.74
N ARG A 96 -1.33 -1.90 -11.25
CA ARG A 96 -2.15 -0.86 -10.62
C ARG A 96 -3.48 -0.62 -11.35
N LYS A 97 -3.43 -0.43 -12.69
CA LYS A 97 -4.63 -0.17 -13.50
C LYS A 97 -5.59 -1.35 -13.57
N VAL A 98 -5.09 -2.57 -13.56
CA VAL A 98 -5.94 -3.78 -13.59
C VAL A 98 -6.59 -3.99 -12.22
N LEU A 99 -5.81 -3.85 -11.16
CA LEU A 99 -6.27 -4.05 -9.78
C LEU A 99 -7.31 -3.00 -9.34
N SER A 100 -7.22 -1.77 -9.84
CA SER A 100 -8.21 -0.73 -9.52
C SER A 100 -9.62 -1.10 -9.97
N HIS A 101 -9.78 -1.90 -11.03
CA HIS A 101 -11.08 -2.43 -11.44
C HIS A 101 -11.68 -3.41 -10.43
N GLN A 102 -10.87 -3.93 -9.52
CA GLN A 102 -11.27 -4.82 -8.42
C GLN A 102 -11.30 -4.10 -7.07
N LYS A 103 -11.36 -2.77 -7.06
CA LYS A 103 -11.31 -1.94 -5.85
C LYS A 103 -9.99 -2.09 -5.04
N VAL A 104 -8.91 -2.52 -5.69
CA VAL A 104 -7.58 -2.63 -5.10
C VAL A 104 -6.68 -1.56 -5.71
N TYR A 105 -6.30 -0.58 -4.92
CA TYR A 105 -5.47 0.55 -5.33
C TYR A 105 -4.06 0.37 -4.78
N MET A 106 -3.09 0.19 -5.68
CA MET A 106 -1.67 0.08 -5.33
C MET A 106 -0.93 1.26 -5.92
N VAL A 107 -0.31 2.09 -5.09
CA VAL A 107 0.44 3.26 -5.52
C VAL A 107 1.88 3.16 -5.06
N GLY A 108 2.77 2.84 -6.00
CA GLY A 108 4.20 2.69 -5.72
C GLY A 108 4.99 3.96 -5.94
N GLN A 109 4.61 4.79 -6.92
CA GLN A 109 5.39 5.96 -7.33
C GLN A 109 4.62 7.26 -7.04
N PRO A 110 5.29 8.28 -6.46
CA PRO A 110 4.71 9.60 -6.32
C PRO A 110 4.63 10.29 -7.70
N PRO A 111 3.87 11.39 -7.83
CA PRO A 111 3.90 12.26 -9.00
C PRO A 111 5.34 12.69 -9.33
N ARG A 112 5.71 12.62 -10.62
CA ARG A 112 7.05 12.96 -11.11
C ARG A 112 7.07 14.20 -12.00
N THR A 113 5.92 14.60 -12.48
CA THR A 113 5.74 15.78 -13.32
C THR A 113 4.63 16.66 -12.75
N GLU A 114 4.61 17.93 -13.14
CA GLU A 114 3.56 18.88 -12.73
C GLU A 114 2.16 18.51 -13.23
N GLU A 115 2.07 17.61 -14.22
CA GLU A 115 0.82 17.14 -14.79
C GLU A 115 0.25 15.92 -14.04
N GLU A 116 1.06 15.28 -13.19
CA GLU A 116 0.65 14.12 -12.39
C GLU A 116 0.13 14.56 -11.03
N TYR A 117 -0.88 13.87 -10.54
CA TYR A 117 -1.52 14.16 -9.26
C TYR A 117 -1.39 12.99 -8.29
N ILE A 118 -1.46 13.29 -7.00
CA ILE A 118 -1.58 12.25 -5.97
C ILE A 118 -2.88 11.49 -6.22
N GLU A 119 -2.80 10.16 -6.27
CA GLU A 119 -3.98 9.31 -6.42
C GLU A 119 -4.96 9.58 -5.29
N LYS A 120 -6.21 9.81 -5.65
CA LYS A 120 -7.28 10.06 -4.71
C LYS A 120 -8.38 9.02 -4.87
N VAL A 121 -8.72 8.34 -3.78
CA VAL A 121 -9.87 7.44 -3.69
C VAL A 121 -10.94 8.11 -2.83
N ILE A 122 -12.15 8.18 -3.34
CA ILE A 122 -13.28 8.78 -2.64
C ILE A 122 -14.22 7.67 -2.22
N LEU A 123 -14.51 7.61 -0.93
CA LEU A 123 -15.54 6.74 -0.37
C LEU A 123 -16.61 7.60 0.27
N GLU A 124 -17.84 7.15 0.20
CA GLU A 124 -18.99 7.86 0.76
C GLU A 124 -19.69 6.97 1.79
N ASP A 125 -20.13 7.56 2.89
CA ASP A 125 -21.03 6.94 3.85
C ASP A 125 -22.18 7.90 4.20
N LYS A 126 -22.99 7.51 5.19
CA LYS A 126 -24.14 8.32 5.64
C LYS A 126 -23.77 9.73 6.16
N ASP A 127 -22.51 9.94 6.51
CA ASP A 127 -22.00 11.20 7.08
C ASP A 127 -21.31 12.08 6.02
N GLY A 128 -21.12 11.55 4.78
CA GLY A 128 -20.56 12.27 3.63
C GLY A 128 -19.34 11.59 3.00
N GLU A 129 -18.64 12.33 2.16
CA GLU A 129 -17.46 11.86 1.44
C GLU A 129 -16.21 11.88 2.32
N VAL A 130 -15.41 10.79 2.24
CA VAL A 130 -14.07 10.70 2.79
C VAL A 130 -13.07 10.53 1.65
N ASN A 131 -12.08 11.42 1.58
CA ASN A 131 -11.05 11.43 0.55
C ASN A 131 -9.76 10.81 1.08
N PHE A 132 -9.32 9.72 0.47
CA PHE A 132 -8.03 9.08 0.73
C PHE A 132 -7.03 9.52 -0.32
N TYR A 133 -5.93 10.14 0.10
CA TYR A 133 -4.82 10.54 -0.77
C TYR A 133 -3.67 9.56 -0.59
N LEU A 134 -3.33 8.84 -1.65
CA LEU A 134 -2.33 7.77 -1.64
C LEU A 134 -0.96 8.33 -2.03
N LEU A 135 -0.23 8.87 -1.05
CA LEU A 135 1.13 9.37 -1.23
C LEU A 135 2.13 8.31 -0.74
N PRO A 136 2.86 7.61 -1.62
CA PRO A 136 3.86 6.62 -1.23
C PRO A 136 5.09 7.28 -0.63
N PHE A 137 6.04 6.46 -0.13
CA PHE A 137 7.34 6.95 0.33
C PHE A 137 8.06 7.75 -0.76
N VAL A 138 8.52 8.95 -0.41
CA VAL A 138 9.13 9.91 -1.35
C VAL A 138 10.58 10.16 -0.98
N LYS A 139 11.48 9.98 -1.95
CA LYS A 139 12.86 10.49 -1.88
C LYS A 139 12.94 11.83 -2.61
N PRO A 140 13.74 12.81 -2.14
CA PRO A 140 13.87 14.11 -2.79
C PRO A 140 14.18 14.01 -4.30
N SER A 141 15.00 13.02 -4.69
CA SER A 141 15.33 12.75 -6.10
C SER A 141 14.15 12.34 -6.97
N MET A 142 13.06 11.85 -6.38
CA MET A 142 11.88 11.39 -7.13
C MET A 142 10.95 12.53 -7.52
N VAL A 143 10.98 13.62 -6.78
CA VAL A 143 10.02 14.74 -6.91
C VAL A 143 10.68 16.07 -7.29
N LYS A 144 11.99 16.07 -7.65
CA LYS A 144 12.72 17.29 -8.04
C LYS A 144 12.03 18.13 -9.12
N GLN A 145 11.30 17.50 -10.03
CA GLN A 145 10.59 18.18 -11.10
C GLN A 145 9.25 18.78 -10.67
N VAL A 146 8.70 18.29 -9.57
CA VAL A 146 7.38 18.72 -9.05
C VAL A 146 7.54 19.72 -7.91
N VAL A 147 8.61 19.56 -7.10
CA VAL A 147 8.87 20.39 -5.89
C VAL A 147 10.26 21.01 -5.99
N GLY A 148 10.63 21.46 -7.19
CA GLY A 148 12.02 21.83 -7.48
C GLY A 148 12.47 23.17 -6.92
N VAL A 149 11.56 24.06 -6.51
CA VAL A 149 11.90 25.40 -6.03
C VAL A 149 11.15 25.73 -4.73
N ASP A 150 11.79 26.50 -3.86
CA ASP A 150 11.15 27.09 -2.70
C ASP A 150 10.28 28.32 -3.08
N GLU A 151 9.63 28.92 -2.09
CA GLU A 151 8.81 30.13 -2.25
C GLU A 151 9.57 31.32 -2.87
N ASN A 152 10.90 31.29 -2.85
CA ASN A 152 11.78 32.32 -3.39
C ASN A 152 12.39 31.95 -4.75
N GLY A 153 12.01 30.79 -5.31
CA GLY A 153 12.52 30.30 -6.59
C GLY A 153 13.91 29.64 -6.53
N ASN A 154 14.41 29.28 -5.34
CA ASN A 154 15.66 28.56 -5.20
C ASN A 154 15.44 27.04 -5.31
N ASN A 155 16.35 26.35 -5.98
CA ASN A 155 16.32 24.89 -6.07
C ASN A 155 16.39 24.26 -4.67
N LEU A 156 15.41 23.41 -4.36
CA LEU A 156 15.47 22.55 -3.18
C LEU A 156 16.57 21.50 -3.40
N SER A 157 17.62 21.58 -2.60
CA SER A 157 18.81 20.73 -2.66
C SER A 157 18.57 19.35 -2.01
#